data_be7e87dbe58d068a801b774d37e7f6c2
#
_entry.id   be7e87dbe58d068a801b774d37e7f6c2
#
_cell.length_a   1.000
_cell.length_b   1.000
_cell.length_c   1.000
_cell.angle_alpha   90.00
_cell.angle_beta   90.00
_cell.angle_gamma   90.00
#
_symmetry.space_group_name_H-M   'P 1'
#
loop_
_entity.id
_entity.type
_entity.pdbx_description
1 polymer ?
#
loop_
_entity_poly.entity_id
_entity_poly.type
_entity_poly.pdbx_seq_one_letter_code
_entity_poly.pdbx_strand_id
1 'polypeptide(L)'
;MEISGRLAISTYFLLFAPVHSLLADPAFKSWARRAIGPAFDSWQRLAYNLLALIMILPFLFILLFLPGKTLYLVSVPWNYLMALWQLLLIAAMLMTLCQTGAVSFLGLSQIGNRGRADDGRGLVTTGLYGRTRNPLFLFAVLILWLSPIMTESLLTFNILATIYFYLGARHEERSLKAKYGEAYDEYKKSVPMFLPRLRSASR
;
A
#
# COMPACT_ATOMS: atom_id res chain seq x y z
N MET A 1 4.26 -34.83 -3.41
CA MET A 1 3.07 -33.94 -3.41
C MET A 1 3.59 -32.54 -3.77
N GLU A 2 3.39 -32.14 -5.03
CA GLU A 2 3.83 -30.81 -5.47
C GLU A 2 2.92 -29.76 -4.83
N ILE A 3 3.52 -28.84 -4.08
CA ILE A 3 2.80 -27.70 -3.49
C ILE A 3 2.42 -26.78 -4.65
N SER A 4 1.13 -26.61 -4.90
CA SER A 4 0.68 -25.66 -5.92
C SER A 4 1.01 -24.23 -5.47
N GLY A 5 1.49 -23.38 -6.40
CA GLY A 5 1.83 -21.99 -6.11
C GLY A 5 0.66 -21.20 -5.52
N ARG A 6 -0.58 -21.51 -5.92
CA ARG A 6 -1.81 -20.94 -5.33
C ARG A 6 -1.92 -21.24 -3.84
N LEU A 7 -1.67 -22.50 -3.45
CA LEU A 7 -1.71 -22.90 -2.04
C LEU A 7 -0.59 -22.21 -1.25
N ALA A 8 0.63 -22.16 -1.82
CA ALA A 8 1.77 -21.49 -1.20
C ALA A 8 1.49 -19.99 -0.99
N ILE A 9 0.96 -19.27 -2.01
CA ILE A 9 0.54 -17.86 -1.91
C ILE A 9 -0.51 -17.69 -0.81
N SER A 10 -1.56 -18.51 -0.83
CA SER A 10 -2.66 -18.37 0.15
C SER A 10 -2.18 -18.61 1.58
N THR A 11 -1.40 -19.67 1.81
CA THR A 11 -0.86 -20.00 3.13
C THR A 11 0.09 -18.93 3.63
N TYR A 12 1.00 -18.46 2.77
CA TYR A 12 1.92 -17.39 3.17
C TYR A 12 1.19 -16.08 3.41
N PHE A 13 0.14 -15.78 2.65
CA PHE A 13 -0.67 -14.56 2.84
C PHE A 13 -1.39 -14.56 4.19
N LEU A 14 -1.89 -15.73 4.64
CA LEU A 14 -2.51 -15.88 5.96
C LEU A 14 -1.52 -15.65 7.12
N LEU A 15 -0.22 -15.87 6.89
CA LEU A 15 0.83 -15.52 7.86
C LEU A 15 1.25 -14.05 7.73
N PHE A 16 1.44 -13.58 6.50
CA PHE A 16 1.87 -12.22 6.20
C PHE A 16 0.89 -11.16 6.72
N ALA A 17 -0.39 -11.29 6.37
CA ALA A 17 -1.37 -10.23 6.63
C ALA A 17 -1.54 -9.91 8.12
N PRO A 18 -1.70 -10.87 9.04
CA PRO A 18 -1.78 -10.58 10.47
C PRO A 18 -0.49 -9.98 11.04
N VAL A 19 0.68 -10.55 10.67
CA VAL A 19 1.97 -10.07 11.19
C VAL A 19 2.24 -8.64 10.73
N HIS A 20 2.09 -8.36 9.42
CA HIS A 20 2.28 -7.03 8.86
C HIS A 20 1.30 -6.01 9.47
N SER A 21 0.02 -6.37 9.63
CA SER A 21 -0.99 -5.51 10.24
C SER A 21 -0.73 -5.25 11.72
N LEU A 22 -0.32 -6.27 12.48
CA LEU A 22 0.02 -6.12 13.90
C LEU A 22 1.18 -5.14 14.09
N LEU A 23 2.23 -5.26 13.28
CA LEU A 23 3.39 -4.36 13.34
C LEU A 23 3.06 -2.91 12.96
N ALA A 24 2.02 -2.71 12.13
CA ALA A 24 1.51 -1.39 11.77
C ALA A 24 0.62 -0.78 12.86
N ASP A 25 0.02 -1.62 13.73
CA ASP A 25 -1.01 -1.23 14.70
C ASP A 25 -0.49 -0.25 15.77
N PRO A 26 -1.21 0.86 16.06
CA PRO A 26 -0.82 1.82 17.09
C PRO A 26 -0.72 1.23 18.51
N ALA A 27 -1.57 0.24 18.84
CA ALA A 27 -1.54 -0.39 20.16
C ALA A 27 -0.26 -1.22 20.32
N PHE A 28 0.14 -1.99 19.29
CA PHE A 28 1.40 -2.70 19.27
C PHE A 28 2.60 -1.74 19.40
N LYS A 29 2.61 -0.64 18.65
CA LYS A 29 3.68 0.38 18.72
C LYS A 29 3.78 1.01 20.11
N SER A 30 2.65 1.30 20.74
CA SER A 30 2.62 1.86 22.10
C SER A 30 3.12 0.85 23.15
N TRP A 31 2.80 -0.44 22.98
CA TRP A 31 3.32 -1.51 23.83
C TRP A 31 4.83 -1.67 23.64
N ALA A 32 5.30 -1.77 22.39
CA ALA A 32 6.72 -1.90 22.08
C ALA A 32 7.56 -0.71 22.61
N ARG A 33 7.01 0.52 22.48
CA ARG A 33 7.64 1.72 23.06
C ARG A 33 7.78 1.64 24.58
N ARG A 34 6.77 1.10 25.28
CA ARG A 34 6.86 0.89 26.75
C ARG A 34 7.91 -0.15 27.13
N ALA A 35 8.05 -1.20 26.31
CA ALA A 35 9.00 -2.29 26.57
C ALA A 35 10.45 -1.93 26.22
N ILE A 36 10.68 -1.21 25.10
CA ILE A 36 12.00 -0.89 24.55
C ILE A 36 12.50 0.48 25.00
N GLY A 37 11.58 1.39 25.30
CA GLY A 37 11.89 2.77 25.69
C GLY A 37 11.80 3.78 24.54
N PRO A 38 12.08 5.08 24.82
CA PRO A 38 11.88 6.19 23.85
C PRO A 38 12.73 6.09 22.59
N ALA A 39 13.86 5.40 22.62
CA ALA A 39 14.71 5.15 21.44
C ALA A 39 13.97 4.41 20.32
N PHE A 40 12.93 3.63 20.66
CA PHE A 40 12.09 2.90 19.70
C PHE A 40 11.48 3.85 18.65
N ASP A 41 11.07 5.06 19.02
CA ASP A 41 10.43 6.03 18.13
C ASP A 41 11.35 6.47 16.98
N SER A 42 12.67 6.40 17.17
CA SER A 42 13.66 6.86 16.18
C SER A 42 13.83 5.88 15.00
N TRP A 43 13.63 4.59 15.21
CA TRP A 43 13.95 3.57 14.20
C TRP A 43 12.77 2.66 13.81
N GLN A 44 11.64 2.70 14.56
CA GLN A 44 10.52 1.80 14.34
C GLN A 44 9.97 1.81 12.92
N ARG A 45 9.87 2.99 12.28
CA ARG A 45 9.35 3.10 10.90
C ARG A 45 10.31 2.49 9.90
N LEU A 46 11.62 2.74 10.06
CA LEU A 46 12.61 2.15 9.19
C LEU A 46 12.62 0.63 9.33
N ALA A 47 12.63 0.12 10.57
CA ALA A 47 12.57 -1.31 10.84
C ALA A 47 11.30 -1.95 10.26
N TYR A 48 10.15 -1.30 10.42
CA TYR A 48 8.89 -1.76 9.84
C TYR A 48 8.97 -1.84 8.30
N ASN A 49 9.49 -0.81 7.65
CA ASN A 49 9.60 -0.77 6.19
C ASN A 49 10.60 -1.82 5.66
N LEU A 50 11.74 -2.01 6.35
CA LEU A 50 12.71 -3.07 6.01
C LEU A 50 12.10 -4.45 6.18
N LEU A 51 11.41 -4.68 7.30
CA LEU A 51 10.74 -5.95 7.54
C LEU A 51 9.63 -6.21 6.52
N ALA A 52 8.82 -5.19 6.19
CA ALA A 52 7.81 -5.29 5.14
C ALA A 52 8.43 -5.67 3.79
N LEU A 53 9.57 -5.07 3.44
CA LEU A 53 10.31 -5.41 2.22
C LEU A 53 10.80 -6.86 2.24
N ILE A 54 11.37 -7.33 3.36
CA ILE A 54 11.80 -8.72 3.52
C ILE A 54 10.61 -9.67 3.41
N MET A 55 9.47 -9.33 4.00
CA MET A 55 8.25 -10.14 3.95
C MET A 55 7.62 -10.21 2.54
N ILE A 56 7.99 -9.34 1.60
CA ILE A 56 7.56 -9.44 0.20
C ILE A 56 8.37 -10.50 -0.57
N LEU A 57 9.62 -10.79 -0.17
CA LEU A 57 10.51 -11.71 -0.89
C LEU A 57 9.92 -13.12 -1.11
N PRO A 58 9.27 -13.77 -0.13
CA PRO A 58 8.65 -15.07 -0.35
C PRO A 58 7.52 -15.02 -1.40
N PHE A 59 6.74 -13.95 -1.49
CA PHE A 59 5.75 -13.80 -2.57
C PHE A 59 6.44 -13.75 -3.93
N LEU A 60 7.51 -12.96 -4.08
CA LEU A 60 8.28 -12.89 -5.31
C LEU A 60 8.86 -14.25 -5.67
N PHE A 61 9.41 -14.98 -4.68
CA PHE A 61 9.91 -16.33 -4.89
C PHE A 61 8.82 -17.27 -5.40
N ILE A 62 7.65 -17.30 -4.76
CA ILE A 62 6.53 -18.16 -5.19
C ILE A 62 6.05 -17.79 -6.59
N LEU A 63 5.90 -16.49 -6.89
CA LEU A 63 5.45 -16.03 -8.20
C LEU A 63 6.43 -16.38 -9.32
N LEU A 64 7.74 -16.39 -9.04
CA LEU A 64 8.78 -16.72 -10.02
C LEU A 64 8.97 -18.21 -10.22
N PHE A 65 8.97 -19.01 -9.14
CA PHE A 65 9.33 -20.42 -9.19
C PHE A 65 8.14 -21.38 -9.16
N LEU A 66 6.96 -20.90 -8.73
CA LEU A 66 5.71 -21.68 -8.66
C LEU A 66 4.54 -20.93 -9.31
N PRO A 67 4.69 -20.46 -10.57
CA PRO A 67 3.68 -19.59 -11.20
C PRO A 67 2.35 -20.34 -11.47
N GLY A 68 2.36 -21.66 -11.61
CA GLY A 68 1.21 -22.43 -12.04
C GLY A 68 0.95 -22.26 -13.54
N LYS A 69 -0.27 -22.55 -14.00
CA LYS A 69 -0.66 -22.39 -15.40
C LYS A 69 -0.74 -20.91 -15.78
N THR A 70 -0.29 -20.59 -16.99
CA THR A 70 -0.53 -19.26 -17.58
C THR A 70 -1.99 -19.17 -18.01
N LEU A 71 -2.71 -18.19 -17.49
CA LEU A 71 -4.12 -17.95 -17.78
C LEU A 71 -4.30 -17.09 -19.03
N TYR A 72 -3.47 -16.06 -19.17
CA TYR A 72 -3.36 -15.27 -20.38
C TYR A 72 -1.97 -14.67 -20.57
N LEU A 73 -1.65 -14.40 -21.83
CA LEU A 73 -0.48 -13.65 -22.26
C LEU A 73 -0.94 -12.61 -23.27
N VAL A 74 -0.70 -11.35 -22.98
CA VAL A 74 -1.07 -10.24 -23.88
C VAL A 74 -0.01 -10.09 -24.95
N SER A 75 -0.42 -10.18 -26.22
CA SER A 75 0.50 -10.07 -27.38
C SER A 75 0.94 -8.62 -27.64
N VAL A 76 2.01 -8.49 -28.44
CA VAL A 76 2.45 -7.23 -29.02
C VAL A 76 1.36 -6.66 -29.95
N PRO A 77 1.07 -5.37 -29.92
CA PRO A 77 1.75 -4.28 -29.17
C PRO A 77 1.12 -3.98 -27.80
N TRP A 78 0.05 -4.66 -27.41
CA TRP A 78 -0.76 -4.32 -26.23
C TRP A 78 0.02 -4.49 -24.92
N ASN A 79 0.93 -5.48 -24.86
CA ASN A 79 1.81 -5.68 -23.70
C ASN A 79 2.70 -4.45 -23.42
N TYR A 80 3.21 -3.77 -24.49
CA TYR A 80 3.98 -2.53 -24.30
C TYR A 80 3.11 -1.38 -23.80
N LEU A 81 1.85 -1.30 -24.24
CA LEU A 81 0.91 -0.30 -23.74
C LEU A 81 0.61 -0.53 -22.25
N MET A 82 0.40 -1.79 -21.83
CA MET A 82 0.22 -2.13 -20.42
C MET A 82 1.46 -1.77 -19.59
N ALA A 83 2.65 -2.09 -20.07
CA ALA A 83 3.89 -1.72 -19.39
C ALA A 83 4.06 -0.19 -19.26
N LEU A 84 3.73 0.56 -20.32
CA LEU A 84 3.73 2.03 -20.27
C LEU A 84 2.77 2.56 -19.20
N TRP A 85 1.54 2.03 -19.14
CA TRP A 85 0.59 2.41 -18.10
C TRP A 85 1.08 2.05 -16.69
N GLN A 86 1.73 0.89 -16.51
CA GLN A 86 2.34 0.54 -15.22
C GLN A 86 3.41 1.56 -14.81
N LEU A 87 4.29 1.97 -15.75
CA LEU A 87 5.30 3.00 -15.47
C LEU A 87 4.69 4.34 -15.09
N LEU A 88 3.61 4.76 -15.78
CA LEU A 88 2.89 5.99 -15.45
C LEU A 88 2.23 5.92 -14.06
N LEU A 89 1.66 4.77 -13.70
CA LEU A 89 1.07 4.54 -12.38
C LEU A 89 2.15 4.52 -11.27
N ILE A 90 3.31 3.93 -11.54
CA ILE A 90 4.47 3.97 -10.62
C ILE A 90 4.92 5.42 -10.42
N ALA A 91 5.05 6.21 -11.50
CA ALA A 91 5.40 7.62 -11.40
C ALA A 91 4.35 8.41 -10.57
N ALA A 92 3.06 8.19 -10.81
CA ALA A 92 1.98 8.80 -10.03
C ALA A 92 2.03 8.39 -8.54
N MET A 93 2.34 7.13 -8.25
CA MET A 93 2.52 6.63 -6.89
C MET A 93 3.71 7.31 -6.19
N LEU A 94 4.85 7.46 -6.88
CA LEU A 94 6.01 8.18 -6.35
C LEU A 94 5.72 9.66 -6.11
N MET A 95 5.01 10.33 -7.03
CA MET A 95 4.55 11.71 -6.83
C MET A 95 3.65 11.83 -5.60
N THR A 96 2.75 10.86 -5.38
CA THR A 96 1.88 10.81 -4.19
C THR A 96 2.69 10.67 -2.91
N LEU A 97 3.71 9.81 -2.89
CA LEU A 97 4.63 9.66 -1.76
C LEU A 97 5.40 10.95 -1.48
N CYS A 98 5.85 11.66 -2.53
CA CYS A 98 6.51 12.95 -2.36
C CYS A 98 5.58 14.01 -1.76
N GLN A 99 4.29 14.03 -2.14
CA GLN A 99 3.30 14.96 -1.56
C GLN A 99 3.07 14.74 -0.07
N THR A 100 3.09 13.49 0.40
CA THR A 100 2.91 13.13 1.82
C THR A 100 4.21 13.15 2.63
N GLY A 101 5.36 13.38 1.99
CA GLY A 101 6.67 13.38 2.61
C GLY A 101 7.33 12.01 2.61
N ALA A 102 7.90 11.64 1.47
CA ALA A 102 8.58 10.36 1.26
C ALA A 102 9.64 10.04 2.34
N VAL A 103 10.42 11.04 2.78
CA VAL A 103 11.46 10.88 3.80
C VAL A 103 10.86 10.50 5.16
N SER A 104 9.71 11.10 5.51
CA SER A 104 8.97 10.77 6.72
C SER A 104 8.27 9.42 6.61
N PHE A 105 7.71 9.11 5.44
CA PHE A 105 7.09 7.80 5.15
C PHE A 105 8.10 6.66 5.28
N LEU A 106 9.32 6.83 4.76
CA LEU A 106 10.38 5.84 4.87
C LEU A 106 10.99 5.73 6.28
N GLY A 107 10.70 6.67 7.19
CA GLY A 107 11.22 6.67 8.55
C GLY A 107 12.61 7.31 8.68
N LEU A 108 13.16 7.88 7.60
CA LEU A 108 14.49 8.48 7.62
C LEU A 108 14.54 9.80 8.39
N SER A 109 13.43 10.58 8.37
CA SER A 109 13.33 11.83 9.13
C SER A 109 13.38 11.64 10.65
N GLN A 110 12.96 10.49 11.15
CA GLN A 110 12.93 10.22 12.59
C GLN A 110 14.32 9.89 13.15
N ILE A 111 15.20 9.33 12.35
CA ILE A 111 16.59 9.05 12.74
C ILE A 111 17.33 10.38 12.97
N GLY A 112 17.10 11.39 12.12
CA GLY A 112 17.73 12.72 12.24
C GLY A 112 17.14 13.61 13.33
N ASN A 113 15.83 13.51 13.62
CA ASN A 113 15.09 14.41 14.49
C ASN A 113 14.72 13.82 15.87
N ARG A 114 15.44 12.81 16.36
CA ARG A 114 15.21 12.16 17.66
C ARG A 114 13.75 11.84 17.95
N GLY A 115 13.05 11.23 16.97
CA GLY A 115 11.71 10.66 17.20
C GLY A 115 10.53 11.66 17.13
N ARG A 116 10.72 12.88 16.70
CA ARG A 116 9.58 13.77 16.41
C ARG A 116 8.80 13.25 15.21
N ALA A 117 7.76 12.48 15.50
CA ALA A 117 6.95 11.78 14.50
C ALA A 117 5.98 12.70 13.75
N ASP A 118 5.75 13.90 14.21
CA ASP A 118 4.78 14.83 13.62
C ASP A 118 5.52 15.92 12.85
N ASP A 119 5.48 15.82 11.52
CA ASP A 119 6.07 16.83 10.63
C ASP A 119 5.28 18.15 10.63
N GLY A 120 4.29 18.30 11.52
CA GLY A 120 3.40 19.47 11.56
C GLY A 120 2.52 19.61 10.31
N ARG A 121 2.54 18.62 9.42
CA ARG A 121 1.74 18.66 8.21
C ARG A 121 0.29 18.32 8.54
N GLY A 122 -0.60 19.21 8.12
CA GLY A 122 -2.04 18.98 8.18
C GLY A 122 -2.51 17.85 7.26
N LEU A 123 -3.83 17.64 7.22
CA LEU A 123 -4.45 16.70 6.29
C LEU A 123 -4.18 17.14 4.84
N VAL A 124 -3.53 16.27 4.06
CA VAL A 124 -3.28 16.50 2.63
C VAL A 124 -4.56 16.19 1.84
N THR A 125 -5.15 17.21 1.23
CA THR A 125 -6.41 17.11 0.47
C THR A 125 -6.29 17.59 -0.98
N THR A 126 -5.07 17.97 -1.41
CA THR A 126 -4.80 18.55 -2.73
C THR A 126 -4.07 17.57 -3.66
N GLY A 127 -3.89 17.94 -4.92
CA GLY A 127 -3.22 17.11 -5.90
C GLY A 127 -4.00 15.82 -6.19
N LEU A 128 -3.33 14.67 -6.11
CA LEU A 128 -3.96 13.36 -6.29
C LEU A 128 -4.94 13.02 -5.16
N TYR A 129 -4.69 13.50 -3.95
CA TYR A 129 -5.61 13.39 -2.81
C TYR A 129 -6.89 14.22 -3.00
N GLY A 130 -6.89 15.22 -3.86
CA GLY A 130 -8.12 15.95 -4.25
C GLY A 130 -9.04 15.16 -5.19
N ARG A 131 -8.57 14.04 -5.73
CA ARG A 131 -9.32 13.19 -6.66
C ARG A 131 -9.75 11.85 -6.07
N THR A 132 -8.93 11.29 -5.22
CA THR A 132 -9.18 10.05 -4.47
C THR A 132 -8.53 10.15 -3.11
N ARG A 133 -9.19 9.62 -2.05
CA ARG A 133 -8.64 9.67 -0.70
C ARG A 133 -7.49 8.69 -0.48
N ASN A 134 -7.45 7.62 -1.28
CA ASN A 134 -6.46 6.53 -1.13
C ASN A 134 -5.69 6.27 -2.44
N PRO A 135 -4.95 7.27 -2.98
CA PRO A 135 -4.29 7.14 -4.27
C PRO A 135 -3.21 6.05 -4.29
N LEU A 136 -2.46 5.87 -3.20
CA LEU A 136 -1.42 4.85 -3.12
C LEU A 136 -1.97 3.43 -3.26
N PHE A 137 -3.06 3.12 -2.55
CA PHE A 137 -3.72 1.81 -2.65
C PHE A 137 -4.36 1.61 -4.03
N LEU A 138 -4.97 2.65 -4.59
CA LEU A 138 -5.54 2.60 -5.93
C LEU A 138 -4.48 2.27 -6.98
N PHE A 139 -3.36 2.99 -6.97
CA PHE A 139 -2.29 2.76 -7.94
C PHE A 139 -1.64 1.39 -7.77
N ALA A 140 -1.44 0.93 -6.53
CA ALA A 140 -0.93 -0.41 -6.27
C ALA A 140 -1.85 -1.49 -6.88
N VAL A 141 -3.16 -1.40 -6.67
CA VAL A 141 -4.13 -2.33 -7.27
C VAL A 141 -4.08 -2.26 -8.80
N LEU A 142 -4.09 -1.06 -9.38
CA LEU A 142 -4.05 -0.90 -10.84
C LEU A 142 -2.77 -1.48 -11.45
N ILE A 143 -1.60 -1.29 -10.81
CA ILE A 143 -0.32 -1.87 -11.26
C ILE A 143 -0.39 -3.40 -11.27
N LEU A 144 -0.95 -4.02 -10.24
CA LEU A 144 -1.08 -5.47 -10.14
C LEU A 144 -1.97 -6.04 -11.25
N TRP A 145 -3.13 -5.40 -11.52
CA TRP A 145 -4.08 -5.89 -12.51
C TRP A 145 -3.71 -5.54 -13.96
N LEU A 146 -2.79 -4.61 -14.18
CA LEU A 146 -2.24 -4.29 -15.49
C LEU A 146 -1.08 -5.23 -15.91
N SER A 147 -0.96 -6.41 -15.32
CA SER A 147 0.07 -7.38 -15.70
C SER A 147 -0.21 -7.94 -17.11
N PRO A 148 0.77 -7.88 -18.05
CA PRO A 148 0.61 -8.46 -19.39
C PRO A 148 0.66 -9.98 -19.38
N ILE A 149 1.11 -10.59 -18.29
CA ILE A 149 1.13 -12.04 -18.08
C ILE A 149 0.33 -12.31 -16.80
N MET A 150 -0.65 -13.21 -16.88
CA MET A 150 -1.39 -13.65 -15.70
C MET A 150 -1.23 -15.16 -15.53
N THR A 151 -0.77 -15.55 -14.36
CA THR A 151 -0.67 -16.94 -13.94
C THR A 151 -1.64 -17.25 -12.80
N GLU A 152 -1.88 -18.51 -12.49
CA GLU A 152 -2.75 -18.90 -11.39
C GLU A 152 -2.26 -18.34 -10.04
N SER A 153 -0.95 -18.37 -9.80
CA SER A 153 -0.35 -17.83 -8.57
C SER A 153 -0.47 -16.30 -8.52
N LEU A 154 -0.21 -15.62 -9.65
CA LEU A 154 -0.33 -14.16 -9.73
C LEU A 154 -1.79 -13.71 -9.55
N LEU A 155 -2.75 -14.41 -10.16
CA LEU A 155 -4.17 -14.11 -9.97
C LEU A 155 -4.57 -14.24 -8.49
N THR A 156 -4.14 -15.34 -7.84
CA THR A 156 -4.41 -15.57 -6.42
C THR A 156 -3.81 -14.44 -5.57
N PHE A 157 -2.55 -14.06 -5.84
CA PHE A 157 -1.89 -12.93 -5.17
C PHE A 157 -2.65 -11.62 -5.38
N ASN A 158 -3.04 -11.30 -6.62
CA ASN A 158 -3.75 -10.05 -6.95
C ASN A 158 -5.09 -9.94 -6.24
N ILE A 159 -5.85 -11.03 -6.15
CA ILE A 159 -7.12 -11.07 -5.42
C ILE A 159 -6.88 -10.79 -3.93
N LEU A 160 -5.97 -11.52 -3.30
CA LEU A 160 -5.67 -11.39 -1.88
C LEU A 160 -5.09 -10.00 -1.55
N ALA A 161 -4.17 -9.50 -2.39
CA ALA A 161 -3.60 -8.16 -2.24
C ALA A 161 -4.65 -7.06 -2.41
N THR A 162 -5.59 -7.21 -3.35
CA THR A 162 -6.68 -6.24 -3.55
C THR A 162 -7.58 -6.16 -2.32
N ILE A 163 -7.97 -7.31 -1.75
CA ILE A 163 -8.75 -7.35 -0.51
C ILE A 163 -7.96 -6.71 0.63
N TYR A 164 -6.68 -7.03 0.75
CA TYR A 164 -5.82 -6.51 1.79
C TYR A 164 -5.64 -4.98 1.69
N PHE A 165 -5.41 -4.45 0.50
CA PHE A 165 -5.33 -3.01 0.27
C PHE A 165 -6.65 -2.29 0.56
N TYR A 166 -7.80 -2.89 0.22
CA TYR A 166 -9.09 -2.34 0.58
C TYR A 166 -9.27 -2.25 2.10
N LEU A 167 -8.93 -3.32 2.83
CA LEU A 167 -9.00 -3.34 4.30
C LEU A 167 -8.00 -2.35 4.93
N GLY A 168 -6.78 -2.26 4.37
CA GLY A 168 -5.76 -1.31 4.77
C GLY A 168 -6.22 0.15 4.61
N ALA A 169 -6.79 0.49 3.45
CA ALA A 169 -7.35 1.81 3.20
C ALA A 169 -8.50 2.15 4.18
N ARG A 170 -9.36 1.18 4.50
CA ARG A 170 -10.42 1.36 5.51
C ARG A 170 -9.85 1.61 6.91
N HIS A 171 -8.77 0.91 7.25
CA HIS A 171 -8.07 1.11 8.52
C HIS A 171 -7.42 2.50 8.60
N GLU A 172 -6.72 2.91 7.52
CA GLU A 172 -6.12 4.24 7.41
C GLU A 172 -7.17 5.35 7.53
N GLU A 173 -8.32 5.23 6.85
CA GLU A 173 -9.42 6.21 6.96
C GLU A 173 -9.94 6.35 8.39
N ARG A 174 -10.02 5.25 9.16
CA ARG A 174 -10.40 5.31 10.59
C ARG A 174 -9.35 6.05 11.41
N SER A 175 -8.08 5.79 11.15
CA SER A 175 -6.96 6.46 11.82
C SER A 175 -6.92 7.96 11.51
N LEU A 176 -7.13 8.33 10.24
CA LEU A 176 -7.20 9.74 9.82
C LEU A 176 -8.42 10.45 10.44
N LYS A 177 -9.57 9.78 10.51
CA LYS A 177 -10.74 10.34 11.19
C LYS A 177 -10.49 10.55 12.69
N ALA A 178 -9.83 9.61 13.35
CA ALA A 178 -9.48 9.76 14.77
C ALA A 178 -8.49 10.92 15.00
N LYS A 179 -7.58 11.17 14.04
CA LYS A 179 -6.58 12.24 14.13
C LYS A 179 -7.13 13.62 13.77
N TYR A 180 -7.97 13.74 12.73
CA TYR A 180 -8.37 15.02 12.14
C TYR A 180 -9.86 15.38 12.35
N GLY A 181 -10.66 14.46 12.91
CA GLY A 181 -12.07 14.72 13.30
C GLY A 181 -12.93 15.23 12.13
N GLU A 182 -13.58 16.37 12.35
CA GLU A 182 -14.50 17.01 11.40
C GLU A 182 -13.83 17.38 10.08
N ALA A 183 -12.58 17.83 10.10
CA ALA A 183 -11.85 18.16 8.88
C ALA A 183 -11.74 16.96 7.93
N TYR A 184 -11.60 15.74 8.47
CA TYR A 184 -11.60 14.54 7.67
C TYR A 184 -13.01 14.17 7.18
N ASP A 185 -14.06 14.41 7.96
CA ASP A 185 -15.44 14.16 7.54
C ASP A 185 -15.85 15.09 6.38
N GLU A 186 -15.45 16.37 6.39
CA GLU A 186 -15.67 17.30 5.26
C GLU A 186 -14.92 16.85 4.00
N TYR A 187 -13.66 16.45 4.15
CA TYR A 187 -12.87 15.89 3.05
C TYR A 187 -13.54 14.65 2.44
N LYS A 188 -14.08 13.76 3.29
CA LYS A 188 -14.78 12.54 2.87
C LYS A 188 -16.07 12.81 2.10
N LYS A 189 -16.76 13.92 2.35
CA LYS A 189 -17.96 14.32 1.59
C LYS A 189 -17.62 14.71 0.15
N SER A 190 -16.47 15.35 -0.05
CA SER A 190 -16.06 15.93 -1.34
C SER A 190 -15.28 14.97 -2.22
N VAL A 191 -14.49 14.06 -1.64
CA VAL A 191 -13.56 13.17 -2.37
C VAL A 191 -13.93 11.70 -2.14
N PRO A 192 -14.05 10.87 -3.21
CA PRO A 192 -14.36 9.43 -3.09
C PRO A 192 -13.16 8.64 -2.54
N MET A 193 -13.45 7.41 -2.05
CA MET A 193 -12.44 6.53 -1.48
C MET A 193 -11.39 6.09 -2.50
N PHE A 194 -11.82 5.65 -3.69
CA PHE A 194 -10.95 5.13 -4.75
C PHE A 194 -11.26 5.76 -6.12
N LEU A 195 -12.39 5.41 -6.72
CA LEU A 195 -12.69 5.84 -8.07
C LEU A 195 -12.98 7.35 -8.11
N PRO A 196 -12.20 8.13 -8.89
CA PRO A 196 -12.44 9.55 -9.04
C PRO A 196 -13.87 9.76 -9.56
N ARG A 197 -14.63 10.64 -8.92
CA ARG A 197 -15.88 11.09 -9.51
C ARG A 197 -15.55 11.85 -10.79
N LEU A 198 -16.05 11.39 -11.92
CA LEU A 198 -16.10 12.21 -13.12
C LEU A 198 -16.94 13.43 -12.74
N ARG A 199 -16.30 14.57 -12.53
CA ARG A 199 -17.03 15.82 -12.30
C ARG A 199 -17.92 16.00 -13.51
N SER A 200 -19.21 15.81 -13.34
CA SER A 200 -20.18 16.46 -14.23
C SER A 200 -19.85 17.95 -14.17
N ALA A 201 -19.44 18.51 -15.29
CA ALA A 201 -19.29 19.95 -15.43
C ALA A 201 -20.68 20.56 -15.24
N SER A 202 -21.08 20.84 -13.98
CA SER A 202 -22.22 21.70 -13.73
C SER A 202 -21.70 23.12 -13.95
N ARG A 203 -22.22 23.69 -15.02
CA ARG A 203 -22.20 25.12 -15.33
C ARG A 203 -22.71 25.94 -14.15
#